data_c07a5b8ade52818a6155b2364bbaa134
#
_entry.id   c07a5b8ade52818a6155b2364bbaa134
#
_cell.length_a   1.000
_cell.length_b   1.000
_cell.length_c   1.000
_cell.angle_alpha   90.00
_cell.angle_beta   90.00
_cell.angle_gamma   90.00
#
_symmetry.space_group_name_H-M   'P 1'
#
loop_
_entity.id
_entity.type
_entity.pdbx_description
1 polymer ?
#
loop_
_entity_poly.entity_id
_entity_poly.type
_entity_poly.pdbx_seq_one_letter_code
_entity_poly.pdbx_strand_id
1 'polypeptide(L)' 'DTAATPDGMAVNLQGDLFISTQAGVEAYKADGTKLGTIPVPEQPSNCTFGGTDGKTLYITARKALYRVALGVAGLP' A
#
# COMPACT_ATOMS: atom_id res chain seq x y z
N ASP A 1 13.80 -1.88 5.73
CA ASP A 1 13.06 -1.50 6.95
C ASP A 1 12.32 -0.21 6.79
N THR A 2 11.17 -0.11 7.37
CA THR A 2 10.46 1.15 7.48
C THR A 2 10.83 1.84 8.79
N ALA A 3 10.84 3.19 8.78
CA ALA A 3 11.04 3.96 10.00
C ALA A 3 9.80 3.96 10.90
N ALA A 4 8.62 3.61 10.35
CA ALA A 4 7.34 3.56 11.05
C ALA A 4 6.97 2.11 11.33
N THR A 5 6.07 1.88 12.29
CA THR A 5 5.58 0.54 12.61
C THR A 5 4.72 0.00 11.47
N PRO A 6 5.11 -1.11 10.82
CA PRO A 6 4.29 -1.71 9.77
C PRO A 6 3.08 -2.42 10.36
N ASP A 7 1.97 -2.43 9.61
CA ASP A 7 0.75 -3.12 10.01
C ASP A 7 0.32 -4.12 8.94
N GLY A 8 -0.22 -3.68 7.80
CA GLY A 8 -0.58 -4.57 6.71
C GLY A 8 0.29 -4.37 5.48
N MET A 9 0.26 -5.33 4.55
CA MET A 9 1.12 -5.29 3.37
C MET A 9 0.41 -5.88 2.16
N ALA A 10 0.69 -5.33 0.97
CA ALA A 10 0.27 -5.88 -0.32
C ALA A 10 1.45 -5.87 -1.30
N VAL A 11 1.38 -6.73 -2.31
CA VAL A 11 2.45 -6.88 -3.32
C VAL A 11 1.83 -6.75 -4.70
N ASN A 12 2.47 -5.99 -5.61
CA ASN A 12 2.01 -5.89 -6.98
C ASN A 12 2.72 -6.92 -7.90
N LEU A 13 2.35 -6.94 -9.18
CA LEU A 13 2.89 -7.91 -10.13
C LEU A 13 4.39 -7.73 -10.40
N GLN A 14 4.94 -6.55 -10.13
CA GLN A 14 6.38 -6.29 -10.28
C GLN A 14 7.17 -6.67 -9.02
N GLY A 15 6.49 -7.14 -7.98
CA GLY A 15 7.14 -7.49 -6.72
C GLY A 15 7.35 -6.30 -5.78
N ASP A 16 6.79 -5.14 -6.09
CA ASP A 16 6.86 -3.99 -5.20
C ASP A 16 5.97 -4.20 -3.98
N LEU A 17 6.44 -3.77 -2.83
CA LEU A 17 5.76 -3.93 -1.55
C LEU A 17 5.06 -2.63 -1.15
N PHE A 18 3.80 -2.74 -0.72
CA PHE A 18 3.02 -1.62 -0.20
C PHE A 18 2.69 -1.93 1.25
N ILE A 19 3.25 -1.15 2.16
CA ILE A 19 3.22 -1.42 3.59
C ILE A 19 2.47 -0.31 4.31
N SER A 20 1.40 -0.66 5.03
CA SER A 20 0.65 0.28 5.85
C SER A 20 1.44 0.61 7.10
N THR A 21 1.72 1.89 7.33
CA THR A 21 2.49 2.36 8.48
C THR A 21 1.83 3.61 9.06
N GLN A 22 2.41 4.14 10.13
CA GLN A 22 1.95 5.39 10.72
C GLN A 22 2.08 6.59 9.77
N ALA A 23 2.99 6.51 8.79
CA ALA A 23 3.22 7.59 7.83
C ALA A 23 2.27 7.54 6.63
N GLY A 24 1.50 6.47 6.48
CA GLY A 24 0.64 6.21 5.32
C GLY A 24 0.95 4.85 4.73
N VAL A 25 0.82 4.70 3.41
CA VAL A 25 1.22 3.47 2.74
C VAL A 25 2.58 3.70 2.09
N GLU A 26 3.61 3.04 2.58
CA GLU A 26 4.97 3.16 2.06
C GLU A 26 5.22 2.10 1.00
N ALA A 27 5.79 2.50 -0.13
CA ALA A 27 6.06 1.61 -1.25
C ALA A 27 7.55 1.35 -1.35
N TYR A 28 7.91 0.08 -1.52
CA TYR A 28 9.30 -0.38 -1.61
C TYR A 28 9.46 -1.36 -2.78
N LYS A 29 10.64 -1.34 -3.40
CA LYS A 29 11.04 -2.41 -4.31
C LYS A 29 11.40 -3.66 -3.51
N ALA A 30 11.42 -4.81 -4.20
CA ALA A 30 11.79 -6.08 -3.57
C ALA A 30 13.19 -6.06 -2.94
N ASP A 31 14.10 -5.20 -3.42
CA ASP A 31 15.44 -5.08 -2.87
C ASP A 31 15.52 -4.15 -1.64
N GLY A 32 14.39 -3.57 -1.22
CA GLY A 32 14.33 -2.67 -0.07
C GLY A 32 14.41 -1.19 -0.41
N THR A 33 14.59 -0.83 -1.67
CA THR A 33 14.64 0.58 -2.08
C THR A 33 13.27 1.22 -1.93
N LYS A 34 13.18 2.31 -1.18
CA LYS A 34 11.91 3.01 -0.99
C LYS A 34 11.52 3.77 -2.25
N LEU A 35 10.30 3.54 -2.73
CA LEU A 35 9.75 4.22 -3.90
C LEU A 35 9.01 5.50 -3.53
N GLY A 36 8.36 5.56 -2.37
CA GLY A 36 7.61 6.72 -1.94
C GLY A 36 6.60 6.37 -0.87
N THR A 37 5.78 7.34 -0.53
CA THR A 37 4.72 7.18 0.47
C THR A 37 3.42 7.73 -0.09
N ILE A 38 2.35 6.95 0.02
CA ILE A 38 1.00 7.40 -0.29
C ILE A 38 0.41 7.96 1.00
N PRO A 39 0.17 9.28 1.09
CA PRO A 39 -0.38 9.86 2.31
C PRO A 39 -1.83 9.44 2.48
N VAL A 40 -2.23 9.14 3.71
CA VAL A 40 -3.61 8.79 4.06
C VAL A 40 -4.01 9.72 5.22
N PRO A 41 -5.20 10.34 5.19
CA PRO A 41 -5.60 11.29 6.24
C PRO A 41 -5.68 10.67 7.63
N GLU A 42 -5.87 9.35 7.71
CA GLU A 42 -5.84 8.62 8.97
C GLU A 42 -4.77 7.54 8.89
N GLN A 43 -4.31 7.05 10.03
CA GLN A 43 -3.34 5.96 10.04
C GLN A 43 -3.95 4.71 9.40
N PRO A 44 -3.35 4.20 8.31
CA PRO A 44 -3.86 2.99 7.69
C PRO A 44 -3.52 1.75 8.51
N SER A 45 -4.41 0.75 8.49
CA SER A 45 -4.20 -0.53 9.16
C SER A 45 -3.86 -1.63 8.18
N ASN A 46 -4.38 -1.57 6.95
CA ASN A 46 -4.09 -2.58 5.94
C ASN A 46 -4.32 -2.01 4.54
N CYS A 47 -3.82 -2.72 3.54
CA CYS A 47 -4.07 -2.37 2.14
C CYS A 47 -4.14 -3.64 1.31
N THR A 48 -4.90 -3.59 0.22
CA THR A 48 -5.03 -4.71 -0.71
C THR A 48 -5.36 -4.21 -2.09
N PHE A 49 -4.94 -4.93 -3.12
CA PHE A 49 -5.28 -4.60 -4.49
C PHE A 49 -6.65 -5.18 -4.86
N GLY A 50 -7.37 -4.47 -5.72
CA GLY A 50 -8.68 -4.88 -6.19
C GLY A 50 -9.12 -4.07 -7.40
N GLY A 51 -10.44 -4.04 -7.64
CA GLY A 51 -11.01 -3.43 -8.83
C GLY A 51 -11.04 -4.40 -10.00
N THR A 52 -11.61 -3.99 -11.12
CA THR A 52 -11.78 -4.88 -12.28
C THR A 52 -10.46 -5.25 -12.95
N ASP A 53 -9.46 -4.37 -12.87
CA ASP A 53 -8.14 -4.58 -13.46
C ASP A 53 -7.06 -4.94 -12.42
N GLY A 54 -7.42 -5.00 -11.14
CA GLY A 54 -6.47 -5.27 -10.06
C GLY A 54 -5.52 -4.12 -9.75
N LYS A 55 -5.73 -2.94 -10.32
CA LYS A 55 -4.81 -1.80 -10.20
C LYS A 55 -5.25 -0.78 -9.15
N THR A 56 -6.35 -1.01 -8.46
CA THR A 56 -6.80 -0.12 -7.40
C THR A 56 -6.30 -0.63 -6.06
N LEU A 57 -5.58 0.20 -5.33
CA LEU A 57 -5.17 -0.11 -3.96
C LEU A 57 -6.23 0.40 -3.01
N TYR A 58 -6.86 -0.50 -2.27
CA TYR A 58 -7.81 -0.18 -1.22
C TYR A 58 -7.08 -0.14 0.11
N ILE A 59 -7.31 0.90 0.88
CA ILE A 59 -6.59 1.15 2.13
C ILE A 59 -7.62 1.29 3.24
N THR A 60 -7.59 0.38 4.21
CA THR A 60 -8.43 0.52 5.40
C THR A 60 -7.71 1.38 6.42
N ALA A 61 -8.43 2.34 6.96
CA ALA A 61 -7.95 3.21 8.00
C ALA A 61 -8.99 3.21 9.12
N ARG A 62 -8.73 3.96 10.17
CA ARG A 62 -9.48 3.90 11.42
C ARG A 62 -11.00 3.97 11.26
N LYS A 63 -11.50 4.88 10.42
CA LYS A 63 -12.94 5.12 10.24
C LYS A 63 -13.35 5.12 8.78
N ALA A 64 -12.44 4.85 7.85
CA ALA A 64 -12.70 5.06 6.44
C ALA A 64 -12.00 4.01 5.59
N LEU A 65 -12.51 3.87 4.37
CA LEU A 65 -11.88 3.09 3.31
C LEU A 65 -11.44 4.06 2.23
N TYR A 66 -10.15 4.02 1.90
CA TYR A 66 -9.57 4.83 0.82
C TYR A 66 -9.21 3.96 -0.35
N ARG A 67 -9.17 4.54 -1.56
CA ARG A 67 -8.73 3.83 -2.76
C ARG A 67 -7.82 4.71 -3.59
N VAL A 68 -6.83 4.09 -4.23
CA VAL A 68 -5.88 4.76 -5.10
C VAL A 68 -5.69 3.91 -6.35
N ALA A 69 -5.83 4.53 -7.53
CA ALA A 69 -5.54 3.85 -8.78
C ALA A 69 -4.04 3.85 -9.02
N LEU A 70 -3.47 2.68 -9.32
CA LEU A 70 -2.04 2.52 -9.56
C LEU A 70 -1.80 2.02 -10.99
N GLY A 71 -0.55 2.10 -11.45
CA GLY A 71 -0.18 1.71 -12.80
C GLY A 71 0.04 0.22 -13.00
N VAL A 72 0.21 -0.54 -11.91
CA VAL A 72 0.52 -1.97 -11.97
C VAL A 72 -0.45 -2.72 -11.06
N ALA A 73 -0.98 -3.83 -11.57
CA ALA A 73 -1.92 -4.66 -10.81
C ALA A 73 -1.22 -5.36 -9.64
N GLY A 74 -1.98 -5.59 -8.58
CA GLY A 74 -1.52 -6.39 -7.44
C GLY A 74 -1.49 -7.88 -7.77
N LEU A 75 -0.82 -8.65 -6.92
CA LEU A 75 -0.89 -10.11 -6.98
C LEU A 75 -2.27 -10.55 -6.53
N PRO A 76 -2.82 -11.61 -7.17
CA PRO A 76 -4.13 -12.14 -6.79
C PRO A 76 -4.13 -12.76 -5.40
#